data_b5f39b553f3d59c06a5d0179414e1382
#
_entry.id   b5f39b553f3d59c06a5d0179414e1382
#
_cell.length_a   1.000
_cell.length_b   1.000
_cell.length_c   1.000
_cell.angle_alpha   90.00
_cell.angle_beta   90.00
_cell.angle_gamma   90.00
#
_symmetry.space_group_name_H-M   'P 1'
#
loop_
_entity.id
_entity.type
_entity.pdbx_description
1 polymer ?
#
loop_
_entity_poly.entity_id
_entity_poly.type
_entity_poly.pdbx_seq_one_letter_code
_entity_poly.pdbx_strand_id
1 'polypeptide(L)'
;MKTVVFAGVYDAARSKMAAAFFNAFTMPSLVRGVSGGACPLLWVVPEIVQVMKEVGLDVSARPQLLPNDALESAALIVTFADASTWRTPAAVPRESWDLPDPRKLPIERVREIRDRLRERVWKLVAKRGWYRLQPTAVLRQRAEREQVQRR
;
A
#
# COMPACT_ATOMS: atom_id res chain seq x y z
N MET A 1 3.43 -19.02 2.94
CA MET A 1 2.84 -17.66 3.03
C MET A 1 3.10 -16.90 1.74
N LYS A 2 2.07 -16.28 1.20
CA LYS A 2 2.19 -15.50 -0.04
C LYS A 2 2.69 -14.08 0.26
N THR A 3 3.39 -13.48 -0.68
CA THR A 3 3.86 -12.09 -0.58
C THR A 3 3.31 -11.26 -1.73
N VAL A 4 2.78 -10.09 -1.42
CA VAL A 4 2.40 -9.06 -2.39
C VAL A 4 3.40 -7.91 -2.28
N VAL A 5 3.97 -7.52 -3.39
CA VAL A 5 5.00 -6.47 -3.45
C VAL A 5 4.37 -5.19 -3.98
N PHE A 6 4.55 -4.11 -3.24
CA PHE A 6 4.19 -2.75 -3.67
C PHE A 6 5.47 -2.01 -4.04
N ALA A 7 5.68 -1.82 -5.34
CA ALA A 7 6.92 -1.30 -5.90
C ALA A 7 6.76 0.14 -6.36
N GLY A 8 7.51 1.05 -5.77
CA GLY A 8 7.60 2.44 -6.18
C GLY A 8 9.02 2.80 -6.60
N VAL A 9 9.25 4.04 -7.00
CA VAL A 9 10.60 4.51 -7.31
C VAL A 9 11.38 4.77 -6.02
N TYR A 10 10.79 5.48 -5.09
CA TYR A 10 11.46 6.01 -3.90
C TYR A 10 11.10 5.31 -2.59
N ASP A 11 10.09 4.45 -2.58
CA ASP A 11 9.53 3.81 -1.37
C ASP A 11 9.27 4.81 -0.23
N ALA A 12 8.75 5.97 -0.58
CA ALA A 12 8.60 7.08 0.37
C ALA A 12 7.16 7.61 0.47
N ALA A 13 6.22 7.11 -0.32
CA ALA A 13 4.83 7.57 -0.32
C ALA A 13 3.85 6.44 -0.65
N ARG A 14 3.43 6.29 -1.93
CA ARG A 14 2.36 5.35 -2.33
C ARG A 14 2.63 3.90 -1.95
N SER A 15 3.82 3.39 -2.19
CA SER A 15 4.19 2.00 -1.86
C SER A 15 4.12 1.75 -0.35
N LYS A 16 4.57 2.70 0.45
CA LYS A 16 4.51 2.63 1.91
C LYS A 16 3.07 2.60 2.43
N MET A 17 2.22 3.49 1.91
CA MET A 17 0.80 3.52 2.28
C MET A 17 0.09 2.23 1.90
N ALA A 18 0.31 1.75 0.67
CA ALA A 18 -0.32 0.54 0.18
C ALA A 18 0.05 -0.69 1.01
N ALA A 19 1.32 -0.88 1.32
CA ALA A 19 1.78 -1.99 2.15
C ALA A 19 1.21 -1.92 3.56
N ALA A 20 1.12 -0.72 4.15
CA ALA A 20 0.56 -0.53 5.48
C ALA A 20 -0.93 -0.90 5.53
N PHE A 21 -1.73 -0.42 4.58
CA PHE A 21 -3.14 -0.79 4.48
C PHE A 21 -3.29 -2.29 4.23
N PHE A 22 -2.52 -2.84 3.33
CA PHE A 22 -2.57 -4.26 3.00
C PHE A 22 -2.33 -5.11 4.25
N ASN A 23 -1.29 -4.84 5.01
CA ASN A 23 -0.97 -5.58 6.23
C ASN A 23 -1.98 -5.34 7.35
N ALA A 24 -2.62 -4.17 7.40
CA ALA A 24 -3.70 -3.90 8.34
C ALA A 24 -4.96 -4.72 8.03
N PHE A 25 -5.24 -4.97 6.76
CA PHE A 25 -6.46 -5.66 6.31
C PHE A 25 -6.32 -7.17 6.27
N THR A 26 -5.11 -7.70 6.14
CA THR A 26 -4.89 -9.12 5.84
C THR A 26 -4.58 -9.97 7.06
N MET A 27 -4.85 -11.28 6.91
CA MET A 27 -4.40 -12.31 7.87
C MET A 27 -2.90 -12.55 7.69
N PRO A 28 -2.06 -12.29 8.71
CA PRO A 28 -0.61 -12.45 8.58
C PRO A 28 -0.16 -13.88 8.26
N SER A 29 -0.98 -14.88 8.60
CA SER A 29 -0.70 -16.28 8.30
C SER A 29 -0.92 -16.66 6.83
N LEU A 30 -1.67 -15.85 6.08
CA LEU A 30 -2.01 -16.14 4.69
C LEU A 30 -1.12 -15.38 3.70
N VAL A 31 -0.90 -14.09 3.97
CA VAL A 31 -0.26 -13.19 3.02
C VAL A 31 0.40 -12.02 3.75
N ARG A 32 1.47 -11.53 3.17
CA ARG A 32 2.22 -10.37 3.65
C ARG A 32 2.46 -9.38 2.52
N GLY A 33 2.26 -8.10 2.80
CA GLY A 33 2.65 -7.02 1.91
C GLY A 33 4.04 -6.49 2.26
N VAL A 34 4.84 -6.25 1.24
CA VAL A 34 6.13 -5.57 1.38
C VAL A 34 6.21 -4.43 0.39
N SER A 35 6.88 -3.36 0.77
CA SER A 35 7.13 -2.23 -0.13
C SER A 35 8.63 -2.08 -0.38
N GLY A 36 8.96 -1.46 -1.50
CA GLY A 36 10.32 -1.13 -1.83
C GLY A 36 10.40 -0.19 -3.02
N GLY A 37 11.59 0.33 -3.26
CA GLY A 37 11.84 1.26 -4.35
C GLY A 37 13.10 0.91 -5.14
N ALA A 38 13.16 1.39 -6.39
CA ALA A 38 14.36 1.28 -7.23
C ALA A 38 15.46 2.23 -6.75
N CYS A 39 15.07 3.40 -6.24
CA CYS A 39 15.95 4.44 -5.70
C CYS A 39 15.39 4.95 -4.37
N PRO A 40 15.46 4.17 -3.28
CA PRO A 40 14.83 4.56 -2.02
C PRO A 40 15.35 5.89 -1.49
N LEU A 41 14.43 6.74 -0.98
CA LEU A 41 14.81 7.91 -0.23
C LEU A 41 15.31 7.51 1.17
N LEU A 42 15.94 8.44 1.87
CA LEU A 42 16.42 8.19 3.25
C LEU A 42 15.26 8.12 4.25
N TRP A 43 14.16 8.84 3.98
CA TRP A 43 13.03 8.98 4.88
C TRP A 43 11.71 8.91 4.12
N VAL A 44 10.68 8.43 4.78
CA VAL A 44 9.30 8.58 4.29
C VAL A 44 8.94 10.07 4.32
N VAL A 45 8.22 10.52 3.30
CA VAL A 45 7.75 11.93 3.23
C VAL A 45 6.95 12.25 4.50
N PRO A 46 7.26 13.35 5.23
CA PRO A 46 6.63 13.64 6.52
C PRO A 46 5.10 13.75 6.47
N GLU A 47 4.56 14.32 5.41
CA GLU A 47 3.10 14.44 5.21
C GLU A 47 2.44 13.06 5.10
N ILE A 48 3.14 12.09 4.53
CA ILE A 48 2.66 10.68 4.44
C ILE A 48 2.62 10.06 5.82
N VAL A 49 3.65 10.25 6.63
CA VAL A 49 3.67 9.77 8.02
C VAL A 49 2.49 10.35 8.79
N GLN A 50 2.24 11.65 8.62
CA GLN A 50 1.14 12.37 9.28
C GLN A 50 -0.23 11.80 8.89
N VAL A 51 -0.53 11.71 7.61
CA VAL A 51 -1.86 11.27 7.15
C VAL A 51 -2.13 9.80 7.45
N MET A 52 -1.10 8.97 7.51
CA MET A 52 -1.25 7.57 7.89
C MET A 52 -1.46 7.41 9.39
N LYS A 53 -0.81 8.23 10.20
CA LYS A 53 -1.04 8.27 11.64
C LYS A 53 -2.49 8.66 11.98
N GLU A 54 -3.10 9.54 11.18
CA GLU A 54 -4.51 9.93 11.34
C GLU A 54 -5.47 8.72 11.24
N VAL A 55 -5.08 7.68 10.53
CA VAL A 55 -5.86 6.45 10.39
C VAL A 55 -5.28 5.27 11.18
N GLY A 56 -4.41 5.55 12.13
CA GLY A 56 -3.88 4.58 13.07
C GLY A 56 -2.76 3.70 12.56
N LEU A 57 -2.06 4.10 11.49
CA LEU A 57 -0.97 3.33 10.90
C LEU A 57 0.35 4.08 10.92
N ASP A 58 1.42 3.38 11.30
CA ASP A 58 2.77 3.91 11.29
C ASP A 58 3.49 3.47 10.01
N VAL A 59 3.96 4.43 9.22
CA VAL A 59 4.77 4.21 8.02
C VAL A 59 6.14 4.85 8.12
N SER A 60 6.61 5.13 9.33
CA SER A 60 7.89 5.82 9.56
C SER A 60 9.13 4.93 9.32
N ALA A 61 8.94 3.62 9.11
CA ALA A 61 10.03 2.72 8.80
C ALA A 61 10.77 3.19 7.53
N ARG A 62 12.10 3.08 7.57
CA ARG A 62 12.97 3.59 6.51
C ARG A 62 12.62 2.99 5.14
N PRO A 63 12.58 3.81 4.08
CA PRO A 63 12.48 3.29 2.71
C PRO A 63 13.58 2.28 2.40
N GLN A 64 13.24 1.23 1.64
CA GLN A 64 14.19 0.15 1.36
C GLN A 64 14.26 -0.17 -0.12
N LEU A 65 15.44 -0.63 -0.54
CA LEU A 65 15.62 -1.25 -1.84
C LEU A 65 14.94 -2.61 -1.84
N LEU A 66 14.18 -2.90 -2.89
CA LEU A 66 13.52 -4.18 -3.02
C LEU A 66 14.43 -5.17 -3.74
N PRO A 67 14.83 -6.29 -3.10
CA PRO A 67 15.68 -7.29 -3.73
C PRO A 67 14.96 -8.03 -4.86
N ASN A 68 15.72 -8.49 -5.87
CA ASN A 68 15.17 -9.23 -7.01
C ASN A 68 14.48 -10.52 -6.59
N ASP A 69 14.97 -11.22 -5.57
CA ASP A 69 14.36 -12.45 -5.07
C ASP A 69 12.96 -12.22 -4.51
N ALA A 70 12.72 -11.08 -3.87
CA ALA A 70 11.38 -10.70 -3.40
C ALA A 70 10.41 -10.52 -4.58
N LEU A 71 10.86 -9.95 -5.69
CA LEU A 71 10.06 -9.81 -6.91
C LEU A 71 9.77 -11.17 -7.54
N GLU A 72 10.76 -12.05 -7.62
CA GLU A 72 10.63 -13.36 -8.23
C GLU A 72 9.69 -14.30 -7.46
N SER A 73 9.65 -14.19 -6.14
CA SER A 73 8.82 -15.02 -5.27
C SER A 73 7.45 -14.42 -4.98
N ALA A 74 7.14 -13.23 -5.48
CA ALA A 74 5.87 -12.56 -5.20
C ALA A 74 4.69 -13.28 -5.86
N ALA A 75 3.56 -13.30 -5.17
CA ALA A 75 2.28 -13.74 -5.73
C ALA A 75 1.65 -12.68 -6.63
N LEU A 76 1.97 -11.41 -6.37
CA LEU A 76 1.49 -10.26 -7.14
C LEU A 76 2.47 -9.10 -6.92
N ILE A 77 2.73 -8.36 -7.97
CA ILE A 77 3.48 -7.10 -7.91
C ILE A 77 2.55 -5.97 -8.30
N VAL A 78 2.38 -5.00 -7.40
CA VAL A 78 1.63 -3.77 -7.66
C VAL A 78 2.62 -2.65 -7.89
N THR A 79 2.50 -1.97 -9.03
CA THR A 79 3.30 -0.80 -9.38
C THR A 79 2.42 0.43 -9.51
N PHE A 80 3.03 1.60 -9.51
CA PHE A 80 2.34 2.87 -9.70
C PHE A 80 2.73 3.50 -11.04
N ALA A 81 2.18 4.64 -11.40
CA ALA A 81 2.25 5.21 -12.75
C ALA A 81 3.67 5.42 -13.32
N ASP A 82 4.69 5.41 -12.48
CA ASP A 82 6.12 5.56 -12.85
C ASP A 82 6.86 4.22 -12.94
N ALA A 83 6.14 3.15 -13.22
CA ALA A 83 6.60 1.77 -13.19
C ALA A 83 7.62 1.38 -14.27
N SER A 84 7.95 2.27 -15.21
CA SER A 84 8.93 2.03 -16.27
C SER A 84 10.35 1.72 -15.74
N THR A 85 10.62 2.07 -14.48
CA THR A 85 11.90 1.79 -13.81
C THR A 85 12.02 0.36 -13.30
N TRP A 86 10.92 -0.40 -13.29
CA TRP A 86 10.90 -1.75 -12.76
C TRP A 86 10.84 -2.79 -13.87
N ARG A 87 11.82 -3.69 -13.87
CA ARG A 87 11.75 -4.94 -14.62
C ARG A 87 11.13 -5.99 -13.70
N THR A 88 9.90 -6.37 -13.99
CA THR A 88 9.21 -7.40 -13.23
C THR A 88 9.36 -8.75 -13.92
N PRO A 89 9.50 -9.86 -13.16
CA PRO A 89 9.55 -11.20 -13.75
C PRO A 89 8.28 -11.50 -14.55
N ALA A 90 8.44 -12.04 -15.74
CA ALA A 90 7.31 -12.33 -16.65
C ALA A 90 6.32 -13.35 -16.06
N ALA A 91 6.80 -14.24 -15.18
CA ALA A 91 5.98 -15.28 -14.57
C ALA A 91 5.14 -14.78 -13.39
N VAL A 92 5.39 -13.55 -12.90
CA VAL A 92 4.68 -13.00 -11.73
C VAL A 92 3.58 -12.05 -12.21
N PRO A 93 2.32 -12.24 -11.76
CA PRO A 93 1.22 -11.32 -12.08
C PRO A 93 1.55 -9.89 -11.63
N ARG A 94 1.17 -8.92 -12.45
CA ARG A 94 1.42 -7.51 -12.19
C ARG A 94 0.15 -6.69 -12.38
N GLU A 95 -0.07 -5.73 -11.48
CA GLU A 95 -1.08 -4.68 -11.62
C GLU A 95 -0.39 -3.32 -11.55
N SER A 96 -0.80 -2.40 -12.41
CA SER A 96 -0.37 -1.01 -12.35
C SER A 96 -1.53 -0.17 -11.87
N TRP A 97 -1.36 0.51 -10.74
CA TRP A 97 -2.38 1.36 -10.14
C TRP A 97 -2.11 2.83 -10.48
N ASP A 98 -3.06 3.43 -11.16
CA ASP A 98 -2.95 4.83 -11.56
C ASP A 98 -3.44 5.75 -10.44
N LEU A 99 -2.51 6.16 -9.59
CA LEU A 99 -2.74 7.10 -8.50
C LEU A 99 -1.71 8.22 -8.57
N PRO A 100 -2.12 9.49 -8.38
CA PRO A 100 -1.16 10.60 -8.40
C PRO A 100 -0.08 10.45 -7.35
N ASP A 101 1.10 10.95 -7.64
CA ASP A 101 2.17 11.06 -6.66
C ASP A 101 1.79 12.14 -5.63
N PRO A 102 1.65 11.78 -4.33
CA PRO A 102 1.21 12.74 -3.31
C PRO A 102 2.28 13.73 -2.87
N ARG A 103 3.54 13.54 -3.29
CA ARG A 103 4.62 14.44 -2.90
C ARG A 103 4.37 15.84 -3.45
N LYS A 104 4.64 16.86 -2.63
CA LYS A 104 4.48 18.28 -2.96
C LYS A 104 3.04 18.72 -3.23
N LEU A 105 2.07 17.91 -2.86
CA LEU A 105 0.66 18.28 -2.92
C LEU A 105 0.18 18.86 -1.57
N PRO A 106 -0.88 19.68 -1.58
CA PRO A 106 -1.50 20.12 -0.33
C PRO A 106 -1.98 18.92 0.49
N ILE A 107 -1.99 19.06 1.82
CA ILE A 107 -2.30 17.97 2.73
C ILE A 107 -3.70 17.36 2.48
N GLU A 108 -4.67 18.17 2.07
CA GLU A 108 -6.02 17.71 1.73
C GLU A 108 -6.00 16.76 0.54
N ARG A 109 -5.16 17.02 -0.46
CA ARG A 109 -4.97 16.13 -1.61
C ARG A 109 -4.27 14.85 -1.22
N VAL A 110 -3.30 14.93 -0.32
CA VAL A 110 -2.62 13.75 0.22
C VAL A 110 -3.61 12.83 0.94
N ARG A 111 -4.53 13.40 1.73
CA ARG A 111 -5.60 12.63 2.39
C ARG A 111 -6.54 11.95 1.39
N GLU A 112 -6.91 12.62 0.31
CA GLU A 112 -7.75 12.03 -0.75
C GLU A 112 -7.04 10.85 -1.42
N ILE A 113 -5.76 10.98 -1.73
CA ILE A 113 -4.97 9.90 -2.33
C ILE A 113 -4.85 8.73 -1.35
N ARG A 114 -4.59 9.01 -0.07
CA ARG A 114 -4.59 8.00 0.99
C ARG A 114 -5.91 7.21 1.00
N ASP A 115 -7.04 7.91 0.98
CA ASP A 115 -8.36 7.27 1.07
C ASP A 115 -8.70 6.46 -0.18
N ARG A 116 -8.32 6.94 -1.36
CA ARG A 116 -8.45 6.18 -2.62
C ARG A 116 -7.58 4.93 -2.62
N LEU A 117 -6.36 5.05 -2.12
CA LEU A 117 -5.43 3.93 -2.02
C LEU A 117 -5.95 2.87 -1.03
N ARG A 118 -6.49 3.30 0.10
CA ARG A 118 -7.13 2.41 1.08
C ARG A 118 -8.24 1.58 0.42
N GLU A 119 -9.12 2.22 -0.35
CA GLU A 119 -10.20 1.52 -1.06
C GLU A 119 -9.66 0.54 -2.10
N ARG A 120 -8.61 0.92 -2.81
CA ARG A 120 -8.00 0.06 -3.82
C ARG A 120 -7.39 -1.19 -3.20
N VAL A 121 -6.68 -1.02 -2.09
CA VAL A 121 -6.09 -2.13 -1.33
C VAL A 121 -7.19 -3.04 -0.77
N TRP A 122 -8.25 -2.46 -0.20
CA TRP A 122 -9.37 -3.23 0.32
C TRP A 122 -10.03 -4.09 -0.75
N LYS A 123 -10.25 -3.55 -1.94
CA LYS A 123 -10.81 -4.31 -3.06
C LYS A 123 -9.95 -5.52 -3.44
N LEU A 124 -8.64 -5.34 -3.48
CA LEU A 124 -7.70 -6.43 -3.73
C LEU A 124 -7.81 -7.51 -2.65
N VAL A 125 -7.76 -7.12 -1.39
CA VAL A 125 -7.82 -8.05 -0.25
C VAL A 125 -9.15 -8.81 -0.22
N ALA A 126 -10.25 -8.11 -0.41
CA ALA A 126 -11.59 -8.71 -0.41
C ALA A 126 -11.77 -9.71 -1.56
N LYS A 127 -11.32 -9.34 -2.76
CA LYS A 127 -11.40 -10.19 -3.95
C LYS A 127 -10.63 -11.50 -3.77
N ARG A 128 -9.50 -11.46 -3.07
CA ARG A 128 -8.65 -12.63 -2.84
C ARG A 128 -9.01 -13.43 -1.58
N GLY A 129 -9.93 -12.91 -0.75
CA GLY A 129 -10.31 -13.57 0.50
C GLY A 129 -9.22 -13.54 1.57
N TRP A 130 -8.32 -12.56 1.53
CA TRP A 130 -7.17 -12.47 2.45
C TRP A 130 -7.46 -11.65 3.71
N TYR A 131 -8.67 -11.17 3.89
CA TYR A 131 -9.05 -10.26 4.96
C TYR A 131 -9.03 -10.93 6.35
N ARG A 132 -8.81 -10.10 7.36
CA ARG A 132 -8.91 -10.53 8.77
C ARG A 132 -10.37 -10.77 9.14
N LEU A 133 -10.60 -11.81 9.92
CA LEU A 133 -11.92 -12.10 10.47
C LEU A 133 -12.31 -11.12 11.59
N GLN A 134 -11.31 -10.59 12.32
CA GLN A 134 -11.51 -9.54 13.33
C GLN A 134 -11.05 -8.20 12.79
N PRO A 135 -11.93 -7.16 12.82
CA PRO A 135 -11.56 -5.86 12.27
C PRO A 135 -10.42 -5.20 13.05
N THR A 136 -9.45 -4.67 12.30
CA THR A 136 -8.49 -3.70 12.82
C THR A 136 -9.17 -2.34 12.98
N ALA A 137 -8.50 -1.37 13.64
CA ALA A 137 -9.03 -0.01 13.76
C ALA A 137 -9.38 0.59 12.39
N VAL A 138 -8.56 0.33 11.35
CA VAL A 138 -8.80 0.82 9.99
C VAL A 138 -10.08 0.22 9.39
N LEU A 139 -10.30 -1.08 9.58
CA LEU A 139 -11.52 -1.76 9.11
C LEU A 139 -12.76 -1.25 9.85
N ARG A 140 -12.65 -0.99 11.16
CA ARG A 140 -13.75 -0.42 11.95
C ARG A 140 -14.14 0.96 11.43
N GLN A 141 -13.18 1.83 11.20
CA GLN A 141 -13.43 3.16 10.64
C GLN A 141 -14.13 3.10 9.29
N ARG A 142 -13.73 2.14 8.43
CA ARG A 142 -14.38 1.93 7.14
C ARG A 142 -15.84 1.51 7.31
N ALA A 143 -16.11 0.53 8.17
CA ALA A 143 -17.46 0.05 8.46
C ALA A 143 -18.35 1.17 9.00
N GLU A 144 -17.83 2.00 9.90
CA GLU A 144 -18.54 3.16 10.44
C GLU A 144 -18.89 4.18 9.36
N ARG A 145 -17.95 4.48 8.44
CA ARG A 145 -18.19 5.40 7.33
C ARG A 145 -19.28 4.87 6.38
N GLU A 146 -19.23 3.58 6.06
CA GLU A 146 -20.25 2.96 5.22
C GLU A 146 -21.65 3.01 5.86
N GLN A 147 -21.74 2.80 7.17
CA GLN A 147 -22.99 2.93 7.90
C GLN A 147 -23.53 4.36 7.87
N VAL A 148 -22.68 5.36 8.04
CA VAL A 148 -23.08 6.77 7.95
C VAL A 148 -23.59 7.12 6.55
N GLN A 149 -22.98 6.60 5.50
CA GLN A 149 -23.41 6.84 4.13
C GLN A 149 -24.74 6.16 3.79
N ARG A 150 -25.11 5.07 4.48
CA ARG A 150 -26.38 4.36 4.30
C ARG A 150 -27.56 5.00 5.06
N ARG A 151 -27.29 5.91 5.98
CA ARG A 151 -28.30 6.68 6.72
C ARG A 151 -28.66 7.97 6.00
#